data_f1a18d2bf0c76f0204f360062c69652a
#
_entry.id   f1a18d2bf0c76f0204f360062c69652a
#
_cell.length_a   1.000
_cell.length_b   1.000
_cell.length_c   1.000
_cell.angle_alpha   90.00
_cell.angle_beta   90.00
_cell.angle_gamma   90.00
#
_symmetry.space_group_name_H-M   'P 1'
#
loop_
_entity.id
_entity.type
_entity.pdbx_description
1 polymer ?
#
loop_
_entity_poly.entity_id
_entity_poly.type
_entity_poly.pdbx_seq_one_letter_code
_entity_poly.pdbx_strand_id
1 'polypeptide(L)'
;MSTTACTRPGVDRRTTLTLAVIAALAAGSIYYVQPLLDTIAREFGVGPAAAGLLVTATQLGFVAGLAVGGPLGDRTSRRTLVTALLATSAATLALAAVTPAFWLLVVAMTAIGIAAAAAQVAVPFAAQLADPAHRGRVTGTVMGGLLLGILLARTVSGAVAGAAGWRSVFVAAAVVMAVLTVVAWRLLPADRDGKDPRGLGALIGSIAGLVRAEPVLRNRMLLGALGMFGFSATWTASAFLLAGHYGLPDPVIGLFGLAGAAGALAAPLVGRFADRGHGARATTAGWILVAAGWGLLWLGGSSLVAFVAGLLVLDMAVQALQISNQNRIYQLDPAARGRITTAYMVSMFSGGMVGSVVGASAFAQGGWTAVCVAGLVVAGLGGARWCATRDR
;
A
#
# COMPACT_ATOMS: atom_id res chain seq x y z
N MET A 1 32.26 -15.89 36.95
CA MET A 1 32.27 -14.62 36.17
C MET A 1 30.85 -14.38 35.72
N SER A 2 30.14 -13.51 36.41
CA SER A 2 28.74 -13.17 36.12
C SER A 2 28.72 -12.17 34.98
N THR A 3 28.28 -12.60 33.79
CA THR A 3 28.00 -11.73 32.67
C THR A 3 26.70 -10.98 32.98
N THR A 4 26.83 -9.76 33.47
CA THR A 4 25.73 -8.80 33.57
C THR A 4 25.20 -8.58 32.16
N ALA A 5 24.09 -9.24 31.84
CA ALA A 5 23.30 -8.96 30.67
C ALA A 5 22.84 -7.49 30.77
N CYS A 6 23.45 -6.64 29.95
CA CYS A 6 23.04 -5.26 29.80
C CYS A 6 21.60 -5.28 29.23
N THR A 7 20.60 -5.20 30.09
CA THR A 7 19.21 -5.07 29.69
C THR A 7 19.06 -3.75 28.95
N ARG A 8 18.91 -3.83 27.63
CA ARG A 8 18.55 -2.66 26.83
C ARG A 8 17.24 -2.12 27.39
N PRO A 9 17.14 -0.81 27.71
CA PRO A 9 15.88 -0.24 28.17
C PRO A 9 14.84 -0.50 27.07
N GLY A 10 13.70 -1.08 27.46
CA GLY A 10 12.60 -1.40 26.54
C GLY A 10 12.20 -0.16 25.75
N VAL A 11 11.75 -0.37 24.51
CA VAL A 11 11.27 0.74 23.64
C VAL A 11 10.21 1.53 24.40
N ASP A 12 10.46 2.84 24.57
CA ASP A 12 9.51 3.75 25.19
C ASP A 12 8.21 3.81 24.34
N ARG A 13 7.08 3.94 25.04
CA ARG A 13 5.76 4.12 24.41
C ARG A 13 5.76 5.27 23.41
N ARG A 14 6.50 6.35 23.67
CA ARG A 14 6.62 7.49 22.77
C ARG A 14 7.26 7.11 21.43
N THR A 15 8.35 6.37 21.45
CA THR A 15 9.03 5.86 20.25
C THR A 15 8.13 4.93 19.45
N THR A 16 7.40 4.02 20.13
CA THR A 16 6.44 3.11 19.47
C THR A 16 5.32 3.90 18.78
N LEU A 17 4.73 4.88 19.45
CA LEU A 17 3.68 5.72 18.88
C LEU A 17 4.20 6.59 17.73
N THR A 18 5.40 7.15 17.85
CA THR A 18 6.03 7.90 16.76
C THR A 18 6.19 7.04 15.51
N LEU A 19 6.70 5.81 15.66
CA LEU A 19 6.83 4.87 14.52
C LEU A 19 5.46 4.46 13.95
N ALA A 20 4.43 4.31 14.78
CA ALA A 20 3.08 4.03 14.33
C ALA A 20 2.49 5.20 13.51
N VAL A 21 2.69 6.44 13.95
CA VAL A 21 2.27 7.65 13.22
C VAL A 21 3.06 7.80 11.91
N ILE A 22 4.36 7.56 11.92
CA ILE A 22 5.20 7.53 10.71
C ILE A 22 4.65 6.52 9.71
N ALA A 23 4.39 5.28 10.16
CA ALA A 23 3.86 4.24 9.30
C ALA A 23 2.47 4.61 8.74
N ALA A 24 1.59 5.20 9.57
CA ALA A 24 0.26 5.64 9.18
C ALA A 24 0.32 6.71 8.08
N LEU A 25 1.04 7.79 8.31
CA LEU A 25 1.05 8.94 7.42
C LEU A 25 1.85 8.66 6.13
N ALA A 26 2.97 7.96 6.23
CA ALA A 26 3.74 7.57 5.06
C ALA A 26 2.98 6.59 4.16
N ALA A 27 2.34 5.54 4.71
CA ALA A 27 1.50 4.64 3.93
C ALA A 27 0.24 5.34 3.38
N GLY A 28 -0.37 6.21 4.17
CA GLY A 28 -1.55 6.98 3.77
C GLY A 28 -1.28 7.90 2.58
N SER A 29 -0.07 8.48 2.48
CA SER A 29 0.27 9.44 1.43
C SER A 29 0.12 8.90 0.00
N ILE A 30 0.22 7.57 -0.18
CA ILE A 30 0.02 6.89 -1.48
C ILE A 30 -1.43 7.04 -1.96
N TYR A 31 -2.37 7.25 -1.05
CA TYR A 31 -3.81 7.19 -1.32
C TYR A 31 -4.49 8.55 -1.35
N TYR A 32 -3.80 9.65 -0.97
CA TYR A 32 -4.40 10.99 -0.89
C TYR A 32 -5.00 11.48 -2.21
N VAL A 33 -4.36 11.17 -3.34
CA VAL A 33 -4.78 11.62 -4.66
C VAL A 33 -6.03 10.91 -5.19
N GLN A 34 -6.33 9.69 -4.68
CA GLN A 34 -7.37 8.83 -5.27
C GLN A 34 -8.77 9.45 -5.29
N PRO A 35 -9.33 10.01 -4.19
CA PRO A 35 -10.65 10.62 -4.24
C PRO A 35 -10.68 11.95 -5.03
N LEU A 36 -9.54 12.53 -5.33
CA LEU A 36 -9.37 13.84 -5.93
C LEU A 36 -9.14 13.80 -7.45
N LEU A 37 -9.08 12.60 -8.05
CA LEU A 37 -8.67 12.43 -9.44
C LEU A 37 -9.55 13.20 -10.42
N ASP A 38 -10.86 13.21 -10.24
CA ASP A 38 -11.79 13.92 -11.11
C ASP A 38 -11.64 15.44 -10.96
N THR A 39 -11.53 15.94 -9.74
CA THR A 39 -11.31 17.37 -9.44
C THR A 39 -9.99 17.86 -10.04
N ILE A 40 -8.91 17.09 -9.89
CA ILE A 40 -7.60 17.42 -10.46
C ILE A 40 -7.66 17.34 -12.00
N ALA A 41 -8.33 16.33 -12.56
CA ALA A 41 -8.50 16.18 -14.01
C ALA A 41 -9.16 17.41 -14.63
N ARG A 42 -10.25 17.86 -14.01
CA ARG A 42 -10.98 19.07 -14.47
C ARG A 42 -10.13 20.34 -14.38
N GLU A 43 -9.39 20.53 -13.30
CA GLU A 43 -8.56 21.73 -13.13
C GLU A 43 -7.43 21.82 -14.14
N PHE A 44 -6.77 20.70 -14.46
CA PHE A 44 -5.70 20.66 -15.45
C PHE A 44 -6.19 20.44 -16.89
N GLY A 45 -7.50 20.26 -17.10
CA GLY A 45 -8.06 20.02 -18.43
C GLY A 45 -7.59 18.68 -19.05
N VAL A 46 -7.33 17.66 -18.23
CA VAL A 46 -6.86 16.34 -18.70
C VAL A 46 -7.96 15.29 -18.55
N GLY A 47 -7.92 14.28 -19.43
CA GLY A 47 -8.87 13.17 -19.37
C GLY A 47 -8.55 12.16 -18.27
N PRO A 48 -9.51 11.22 -17.98
CA PRO A 48 -9.34 10.21 -16.92
C PRO A 48 -8.09 9.34 -17.05
N ALA A 49 -7.71 8.97 -18.28
CA ALA A 49 -6.50 8.19 -18.54
C ALA A 49 -5.23 8.92 -18.08
N ALA A 50 -5.12 10.21 -18.38
CA ALA A 50 -3.99 11.03 -17.93
C ALA A 50 -4.02 11.22 -16.41
N ALA A 51 -5.17 11.56 -15.82
CA ALA A 51 -5.29 11.73 -14.37
C ALA A 51 -4.95 10.45 -13.60
N GLY A 52 -5.29 9.27 -14.13
CA GLY A 52 -4.89 7.98 -13.56
C GLY A 52 -3.37 7.78 -13.46
N LEU A 53 -2.58 8.50 -14.28
CA LEU A 53 -1.11 8.48 -14.18
C LEU A 53 -0.61 9.00 -12.81
N LEU A 54 -1.38 9.80 -12.10
CA LEU A 54 -1.00 10.25 -10.75
C LEU A 54 -0.93 9.08 -9.77
N VAL A 55 -1.91 8.17 -9.82
CA VAL A 55 -1.88 6.94 -9.00
C VAL A 55 -0.78 6.00 -9.47
N THR A 56 -0.64 5.83 -10.77
CA THR A 56 0.41 5.01 -11.38
C THR A 56 1.81 5.49 -10.97
N ALA A 57 2.05 6.78 -11.07
CA ALA A 57 3.32 7.42 -10.71
C ALA A 57 3.64 7.24 -9.23
N THR A 58 2.64 7.41 -8.36
CA THR A 58 2.80 7.17 -6.92
C THR A 58 3.15 5.71 -6.63
N GLN A 59 2.50 4.76 -7.29
CA GLN A 59 2.80 3.34 -7.10
C GLN A 59 4.16 2.95 -7.70
N LEU A 60 4.54 3.50 -8.86
CA LEU A 60 5.87 3.32 -9.44
C LEU A 60 6.95 3.81 -8.46
N GLY A 61 6.76 5.01 -7.92
CA GLY A 61 7.65 5.55 -6.89
C GLY A 61 7.74 4.64 -5.67
N PHE A 62 6.60 4.12 -5.20
CA PHE A 62 6.57 3.23 -4.04
C PHE A 62 7.29 1.90 -4.32
N VAL A 63 7.10 1.30 -5.48
CA VAL A 63 7.85 0.10 -5.92
C VAL A 63 9.35 0.36 -5.93
N ALA A 64 9.79 1.50 -6.49
CA ALA A 64 11.20 1.90 -6.48
C ALA A 64 11.71 2.10 -5.04
N GLY A 65 10.92 2.79 -4.20
CA GLY A 65 11.22 2.99 -2.79
C GLY A 65 11.34 1.69 -2.00
N LEU A 66 10.47 0.71 -2.25
CA LEU A 66 10.54 -0.62 -1.64
C LEU A 66 11.78 -1.40 -2.08
N ALA A 67 12.06 -1.38 -3.38
CA ALA A 67 13.20 -2.11 -3.94
C ALA A 67 14.55 -1.62 -3.39
N VAL A 68 14.65 -0.33 -3.09
CA VAL A 68 15.86 0.31 -2.59
C VAL A 68 15.85 0.49 -1.07
N GLY A 69 14.70 0.81 -0.48
CA GLY A 69 14.56 1.18 0.93
C GLY A 69 14.91 0.04 1.89
N GLY A 70 14.52 -1.19 1.59
CA GLY A 70 14.89 -2.37 2.38
C GLY A 70 16.41 -2.56 2.45
N PRO A 71 17.09 -2.76 1.30
CA PRO A 71 18.55 -2.86 1.23
C PRO A 71 19.30 -1.65 1.80
N LEU A 72 18.74 -0.45 1.63
CA LEU A 72 19.36 0.77 2.17
C LEU A 72 19.23 0.85 3.70
N GLY A 73 18.11 0.37 4.26
CA GLY A 73 17.89 0.27 5.71
C GLY A 73 18.82 -0.73 6.40
N ASP A 74 19.35 -1.72 5.67
CA ASP A 74 20.33 -2.67 6.19
C ASP A 74 21.77 -2.10 6.16
N ARG A 75 22.01 -1.02 5.41
CA ARG A 75 23.33 -0.39 5.25
C ARG A 75 23.49 0.94 5.98
N THR A 76 22.41 1.65 6.20
CA THR A 76 22.41 2.97 6.83
C THR A 76 21.64 2.94 8.14
N SER A 77 21.86 3.95 8.99
CA SER A 77 21.01 4.13 10.17
C SER A 77 19.56 4.27 9.75
N ARG A 78 18.68 3.41 10.28
CA ARG A 78 17.23 3.46 10.01
C ARG A 78 16.62 4.78 10.45
N ARG A 79 17.09 5.37 11.54
CA ARG A 79 16.72 6.73 11.95
C ARG A 79 17.02 7.73 10.84
N THR A 80 18.24 7.74 10.31
CA THR A 80 18.63 8.66 9.24
C THR A 80 17.80 8.42 7.97
N LEU A 81 17.60 7.16 7.59
CA LEU A 81 16.81 6.82 6.41
C LEU A 81 15.35 7.26 6.56
N VAL A 82 14.70 6.96 7.69
CA VAL A 82 13.32 7.35 7.96
C VAL A 82 13.17 8.87 7.94
N THR A 83 14.06 9.61 8.61
CA THR A 83 14.00 11.07 8.64
C THR A 83 14.25 11.69 7.26
N ALA A 84 15.17 11.14 6.47
CA ALA A 84 15.40 11.60 5.10
C ALA A 84 14.17 11.36 4.21
N LEU A 85 13.54 10.18 4.30
CA LEU A 85 12.31 9.89 3.56
C LEU A 85 11.14 10.79 3.97
N LEU A 86 10.99 11.09 5.28
CA LEU A 86 9.97 12.03 5.75
C LEU A 86 10.22 13.45 5.27
N ALA A 87 11.47 13.92 5.29
CA ALA A 87 11.84 15.23 4.75
C ALA A 87 11.58 15.33 3.24
N THR A 88 11.91 14.26 2.49
CA THR A 88 11.59 14.15 1.07
C THR A 88 10.08 14.17 0.86
N SER A 89 9.31 13.45 1.68
CA SER A 89 7.84 13.47 1.61
C SER A 89 7.29 14.88 1.85
N ALA A 90 7.77 15.59 2.88
CA ALA A 90 7.34 16.95 3.15
C ALA A 90 7.62 17.91 1.98
N ALA A 91 8.83 17.86 1.40
CA ALA A 91 9.22 18.69 0.28
C ALA A 91 8.40 18.39 -0.99
N THR A 92 8.18 17.10 -1.29
CA THR A 92 7.44 16.69 -2.50
C THR A 92 5.94 16.93 -2.38
N LEU A 93 5.35 16.79 -1.18
CA LEU A 93 3.97 17.18 -0.89
C LEU A 93 3.80 18.70 -1.03
N ALA A 94 4.75 19.50 -0.53
CA ALA A 94 4.72 20.96 -0.72
C ALA A 94 4.82 21.31 -2.22
N LEU A 95 5.68 20.64 -2.98
CA LEU A 95 5.75 20.81 -4.43
C LEU A 95 4.42 20.46 -5.11
N ALA A 96 3.79 19.34 -4.74
CA ALA A 96 2.50 18.94 -5.29
C ALA A 96 1.40 19.98 -5.02
N ALA A 97 1.44 20.63 -3.85
CA ALA A 97 0.47 21.66 -3.45
C ALA A 97 0.54 22.92 -4.33
N VAL A 98 1.73 23.33 -4.76
CA VAL A 98 1.96 24.61 -5.45
C VAL A 98 2.16 24.47 -6.96
N THR A 99 2.22 23.24 -7.49
CA THR A 99 2.53 23.04 -8.90
C THR A 99 1.46 23.59 -9.84
N PRO A 100 1.84 24.36 -10.87
CA PRO A 100 0.92 24.83 -11.89
C PRO A 100 0.78 23.87 -13.09
N ALA A 101 1.62 22.83 -13.18
CA ALA A 101 1.70 21.96 -14.33
C ALA A 101 1.39 20.48 -13.96
N PHE A 102 0.52 19.84 -14.75
CA PHE A 102 0.13 18.45 -14.54
C PHE A 102 1.32 17.47 -14.48
N TRP A 103 2.27 17.60 -15.41
CA TRP A 103 3.44 16.71 -15.46
C TRP A 103 4.38 16.88 -14.27
N LEU A 104 4.47 18.10 -13.74
CA LEU A 104 5.23 18.32 -12.50
C LEU A 104 4.54 17.68 -11.31
N LEU A 105 3.18 17.65 -11.29
CA LEU A 105 2.42 16.90 -10.30
C LEU A 105 2.69 15.39 -10.42
N VAL A 106 2.77 14.83 -11.64
CA VAL A 106 3.14 13.41 -11.86
C VAL A 106 4.52 13.11 -11.29
N VAL A 107 5.51 13.98 -11.51
CA VAL A 107 6.86 13.82 -10.93
C VAL A 107 6.81 13.90 -9.40
N ALA A 108 6.07 14.86 -8.85
CA ALA A 108 5.89 14.98 -7.40
C ALA A 108 5.23 13.72 -6.80
N MET A 109 4.20 13.15 -7.47
CA MET A 109 3.56 11.90 -7.04
C MET A 109 4.54 10.72 -7.03
N THR A 110 5.43 10.62 -8.03
CA THR A 110 6.48 9.60 -8.04
C THR A 110 7.39 9.74 -6.82
N ALA A 111 7.82 10.95 -6.52
CA ALA A 111 8.70 11.22 -5.37
C ALA A 111 8.01 10.98 -4.02
N ILE A 112 6.71 11.34 -3.90
CA ILE A 112 5.87 10.99 -2.74
C ILE A 112 5.82 9.47 -2.56
N GLY A 113 5.63 8.73 -3.66
CA GLY A 113 5.64 7.27 -3.64
C GLY A 113 6.97 6.70 -3.11
N ILE A 114 8.12 7.19 -3.59
CA ILE A 114 9.45 6.77 -3.10
C ILE A 114 9.55 7.04 -1.60
N ALA A 115 9.15 8.22 -1.15
CA ALA A 115 9.22 8.63 0.25
C ALA A 115 8.29 7.81 1.16
N ALA A 116 7.17 7.33 0.64
CA ALA A 116 6.22 6.48 1.37
C ALA A 116 6.82 5.13 1.81
N ALA A 117 7.95 4.71 1.23
CA ALA A 117 8.71 3.56 1.69
C ALA A 117 9.18 3.69 3.16
N ALA A 118 9.16 4.88 3.75
CA ALA A 118 9.39 5.11 5.17
C ALA A 118 8.49 4.22 6.05
N ALA A 119 7.24 3.95 5.63
CA ALA A 119 6.33 3.05 6.33
C ALA A 119 6.89 1.62 6.47
N GLN A 120 7.52 1.12 5.40
CA GLN A 120 8.09 -0.23 5.37
C GLN A 120 9.42 -0.33 6.13
N VAL A 121 10.13 0.78 6.30
CA VAL A 121 11.32 0.85 7.15
C VAL A 121 10.93 0.95 8.63
N ALA A 122 9.85 1.68 8.96
CA ALA A 122 9.41 1.90 10.34
C ALA A 122 8.99 0.60 11.06
N VAL A 123 8.32 -0.34 10.35
CA VAL A 123 7.86 -1.61 10.95
C VAL A 123 9.01 -2.49 11.43
N PRO A 124 10.00 -2.88 10.61
CA PRO A 124 11.14 -3.66 11.08
C PRO A 124 12.02 -2.89 12.06
N PHE A 125 12.08 -1.56 11.97
CA PHE A 125 12.80 -0.74 12.95
C PHE A 125 12.17 -0.85 14.33
N ALA A 126 10.84 -0.76 14.42
CA ALA A 126 10.12 -0.98 15.67
C ALA A 126 10.35 -2.39 16.27
N ALA A 127 10.34 -3.41 15.42
CA ALA A 127 10.60 -4.80 15.82
C ALA A 127 12.03 -5.01 16.35
N GLN A 128 13.00 -4.30 15.79
CA GLN A 128 14.40 -4.38 16.19
C GLN A 128 14.68 -3.66 17.52
N LEU A 129 13.99 -2.54 17.76
CA LEU A 129 14.11 -1.79 19.01
C LEU A 129 13.41 -2.47 20.18
N ALA A 130 12.42 -3.32 19.93
CA ALA A 130 11.60 -3.95 20.95
C ALA A 130 12.31 -5.13 21.62
N ASP A 131 12.11 -5.26 22.94
CA ASP A 131 12.51 -6.45 23.67
C ASP A 131 11.81 -7.69 23.11
N PRO A 132 12.49 -8.86 23.13
CA PRO A 132 11.89 -10.11 22.63
C PRO A 132 10.49 -10.42 23.19
N ALA A 133 10.27 -10.14 24.49
CA ALA A 133 9.00 -10.37 25.18
C ALA A 133 7.88 -9.42 24.70
N HIS A 134 8.19 -8.22 24.22
CA HIS A 134 7.23 -7.19 23.84
C HIS A 134 7.18 -6.94 22.33
N ARG A 135 8.03 -7.61 21.53
CA ARG A 135 8.18 -7.40 20.09
C ARG A 135 6.86 -7.52 19.33
N GLY A 136 6.06 -8.52 19.63
CA GLY A 136 4.76 -8.71 18.99
C GLY A 136 3.80 -7.53 19.23
N ARG A 137 3.75 -7.02 20.47
CA ARG A 137 2.90 -5.87 20.83
C ARG A 137 3.36 -4.59 20.14
N VAL A 138 4.66 -4.30 20.13
CA VAL A 138 5.23 -3.11 19.50
C VAL A 138 4.99 -3.14 17.99
N THR A 139 5.33 -4.25 17.34
CA THR A 139 5.11 -4.43 15.90
C THR A 139 3.63 -4.34 15.53
N GLY A 140 2.76 -4.96 16.34
CA GLY A 140 1.31 -4.89 16.17
C GLY A 140 0.78 -3.45 16.26
N THR A 141 1.29 -2.64 17.19
CA THR A 141 0.91 -1.22 17.30
C THR A 141 1.30 -0.43 16.05
N VAL A 142 2.52 -0.63 15.53
CA VAL A 142 3.00 0.07 14.32
C VAL A 142 2.24 -0.38 13.07
N MET A 143 1.98 -1.68 12.94
CA MET A 143 1.15 -2.22 11.86
C MET A 143 -0.30 -1.72 11.93
N GLY A 144 -0.86 -1.64 13.15
CA GLY A 144 -2.18 -1.03 13.36
C GLY A 144 -2.22 0.43 12.91
N GLY A 145 -1.18 1.21 13.23
CA GLY A 145 -1.01 2.56 12.72
C GLY A 145 -1.00 2.61 11.19
N LEU A 146 -0.18 1.75 10.55
CA LEU A 146 -0.09 1.66 9.10
C LEU A 146 -1.46 1.39 8.45
N LEU A 147 -2.19 0.40 8.95
CA LEU A 147 -3.51 0.05 8.43
C LEU A 147 -4.54 1.17 8.64
N LEU A 148 -4.52 1.81 9.81
CA LEU A 148 -5.38 2.96 10.10
C LEU A 148 -5.07 4.14 9.18
N GLY A 149 -3.79 4.40 8.90
CA GLY A 149 -3.37 5.44 7.96
C GLY A 149 -3.90 5.20 6.55
N ILE A 150 -3.78 3.97 6.04
CA ILE A 150 -4.33 3.58 4.73
C ILE A 150 -5.86 3.76 4.69
N LEU A 151 -6.54 3.33 5.75
CA LEU A 151 -7.99 3.41 5.86
C LEU A 151 -8.50 4.85 5.84
N LEU A 152 -7.90 5.71 6.67
CA LEU A 152 -8.35 7.09 6.85
C LEU A 152 -7.86 8.03 5.74
N ALA A 153 -6.82 7.66 5.00
CA ALA A 153 -6.17 8.53 4.02
C ALA A 153 -7.16 9.14 3.02
N ARG A 154 -8.02 8.32 2.42
CA ARG A 154 -9.00 8.77 1.42
C ARG A 154 -10.09 9.64 2.04
N THR A 155 -10.59 9.23 3.19
CA THR A 155 -11.66 9.97 3.92
C THR A 155 -11.19 11.34 4.35
N VAL A 156 -10.00 11.41 4.97
CA VAL A 156 -9.41 12.69 5.40
C VAL A 156 -9.08 13.56 4.19
N SER A 157 -8.49 12.98 3.13
CA SER A 157 -8.20 13.70 1.89
C SER A 157 -9.45 14.30 1.27
N GLY A 158 -10.52 13.52 1.10
CA GLY A 158 -11.78 14.01 0.55
C GLY A 158 -12.40 15.12 1.43
N ALA A 159 -12.41 14.94 2.75
CA ALA A 159 -12.96 15.93 3.68
C ALA A 159 -12.19 17.26 3.63
N VAL A 160 -10.87 17.22 3.66
CA VAL A 160 -10.01 18.43 3.58
C VAL A 160 -10.18 19.11 2.21
N ALA A 161 -10.24 18.33 1.13
CA ALA A 161 -10.43 18.87 -0.21
C ALA A 161 -11.78 19.58 -0.36
N GLY A 162 -12.85 19.02 0.20
CA GLY A 162 -14.17 19.65 0.19
C GLY A 162 -14.24 20.95 0.99
N ALA A 163 -13.44 21.08 2.05
CA ALA A 163 -13.40 22.27 2.88
C ALA A 163 -12.54 23.42 2.30
N ALA A 164 -11.40 23.09 1.67
CA ALA A 164 -10.39 24.10 1.28
C ALA A 164 -9.71 23.81 -0.07
N GLY A 165 -10.29 22.93 -0.89
CA GLY A 165 -9.76 22.53 -2.18
C GLY A 165 -8.67 21.46 -2.09
N TRP A 166 -8.41 20.75 -3.20
CA TRP A 166 -7.51 19.61 -3.23
C TRP A 166 -6.06 19.91 -2.86
N ARG A 167 -5.59 21.13 -3.18
CA ARG A 167 -4.22 21.56 -2.84
C ARG A 167 -3.98 21.62 -1.34
N SER A 168 -5.01 21.97 -0.56
CA SER A 168 -4.92 22.05 0.90
C SER A 168 -4.59 20.70 1.55
N VAL A 169 -4.99 19.58 0.92
CA VAL A 169 -4.63 18.24 1.36
C VAL A 169 -3.11 18.07 1.37
N PHE A 170 -2.47 18.49 0.29
CA PHE A 170 -1.01 18.38 0.13
C PHE A 170 -0.26 19.38 1.02
N VAL A 171 -0.79 20.60 1.21
CA VAL A 171 -0.24 21.57 2.17
C VAL A 171 -0.28 21.02 3.59
N ALA A 172 -1.45 20.56 4.04
CA ALA A 172 -1.62 19.99 5.37
C ALA A 172 -0.70 18.77 5.60
N ALA A 173 -0.66 17.87 4.62
CA ALA A 173 0.23 16.72 4.67
C ALA A 173 1.71 17.10 4.71
N ALA A 174 2.13 18.11 3.93
CA ALA A 174 3.51 18.61 3.93
C ALA A 174 3.92 19.16 5.31
N VAL A 175 3.06 19.96 5.92
CA VAL A 175 3.29 20.50 7.27
C VAL A 175 3.40 19.39 8.30
N VAL A 176 2.48 18.43 8.28
CA VAL A 176 2.50 17.30 9.21
C VAL A 176 3.75 16.44 9.02
N MET A 177 4.17 16.17 7.77
CA MET A 177 5.40 15.42 7.48
C MET A 177 6.66 16.19 7.91
N ALA A 178 6.69 17.53 7.77
CA ALA A 178 7.82 18.34 8.25
C ALA A 178 7.93 18.30 9.77
N VAL A 179 6.82 18.46 10.50
CA VAL A 179 6.79 18.30 11.96
C VAL A 179 7.24 16.91 12.37
N LEU A 180 6.71 15.87 11.69
CA LEU A 180 7.05 14.48 11.98
C LEU A 180 8.54 14.18 11.70
N THR A 181 9.15 14.83 10.71
CA THR A 181 10.59 14.74 10.44
C THR A 181 11.39 15.22 11.66
N VAL A 182 11.04 16.38 12.23
CA VAL A 182 11.70 16.92 13.42
C VAL A 182 11.48 16.02 14.63
N VAL A 183 10.25 15.53 14.84
CA VAL A 183 9.92 14.60 15.93
C VAL A 183 10.71 13.30 15.80
N ALA A 184 10.76 12.73 14.61
CA ALA A 184 11.51 11.50 14.33
C ALA A 184 13.02 11.71 14.59
N TRP A 185 13.57 12.82 14.12
CA TRP A 185 14.97 13.15 14.36
C TRP A 185 15.31 13.27 15.87
N ARG A 186 14.41 13.81 16.68
CA ARG A 186 14.63 13.99 18.11
C ARG A 186 14.36 12.76 18.96
N LEU A 187 13.33 11.98 18.62
CA LEU A 187 12.84 10.89 19.48
C LEU A 187 13.35 9.51 19.07
N LEU A 188 13.64 9.28 17.78
CA LEU A 188 14.12 7.97 17.38
C LEU A 188 15.58 7.74 17.80
N PRO A 189 15.88 6.60 18.43
CA PRO A 189 17.26 6.29 18.79
C PRO A 189 18.09 6.05 17.54
N ALA A 190 19.37 6.46 17.58
CA ALA A 190 20.31 6.11 16.53
C ALA A 190 20.64 4.61 16.66
N ASP A 191 20.34 3.85 15.63
CA ASP A 191 20.79 2.47 15.53
C ASP A 191 22.26 2.44 15.09
N ARG A 192 23.07 1.72 15.84
CA ARG A 192 24.50 1.56 15.58
C ARG A 192 24.85 0.16 15.06
N ASP A 193 23.89 -0.76 15.03
CA ASP A 193 24.11 -2.18 14.78
C ASP A 193 24.06 -2.52 13.28
N GLY A 194 25.12 -3.15 12.81
CA GLY A 194 25.14 -4.05 11.67
C GLY A 194 24.90 -3.43 10.30
N LYS A 195 25.86 -2.64 9.83
CA LYS A 195 25.87 -2.31 8.38
C LYS A 195 26.21 -3.59 7.62
N ASP A 196 25.27 -4.07 6.79
CA ASP A 196 25.57 -5.16 5.87
C ASP A 196 26.71 -4.72 4.92
N PRO A 197 27.85 -5.42 4.90
CA PRO A 197 28.99 -5.04 4.08
C PRO A 197 28.74 -5.22 2.59
N ARG A 198 27.67 -5.95 2.21
CA ARG A 198 27.33 -6.21 0.81
C ARG A 198 26.87 -4.94 0.11
N GLY A 199 27.28 -4.77 -1.15
CA GLY A 199 26.83 -3.65 -1.99
C GLY A 199 25.34 -3.72 -2.29
N LEU A 200 24.70 -2.58 -2.56
CA LEU A 200 23.27 -2.49 -2.90
C LEU A 200 22.92 -3.43 -4.07
N GLY A 201 23.76 -3.47 -5.12
CA GLY A 201 23.56 -4.37 -6.27
C GLY A 201 23.57 -5.86 -5.89
N ALA A 202 24.44 -6.25 -4.95
CA ALA A 202 24.51 -7.63 -4.45
C ALA A 202 23.25 -7.99 -3.65
N LEU A 203 22.70 -7.06 -2.86
CA LEU A 203 21.44 -7.26 -2.13
C LEU A 203 20.26 -7.40 -3.09
N ILE A 204 20.14 -6.52 -4.07
CA ILE A 204 19.10 -6.62 -5.12
C ILE A 204 19.28 -7.91 -5.93
N GLY A 205 20.51 -8.25 -6.30
CA GLY A 205 20.84 -9.51 -6.99
C GLY A 205 20.44 -10.75 -6.20
N SER A 206 20.60 -10.70 -4.86
CA SER A 206 20.18 -11.80 -3.97
C SER A 206 18.67 -12.00 -3.96
N ILE A 207 17.88 -10.91 -4.05
CA ILE A 207 16.41 -10.98 -4.19
C ILE A 207 16.04 -11.62 -5.53
N ALA A 208 16.67 -11.19 -6.62
CA ALA A 208 16.43 -11.77 -7.95
C ALA A 208 16.80 -13.26 -8.02
N GLY A 209 17.91 -13.64 -7.38
CA GLY A 209 18.33 -15.06 -7.24
C GLY A 209 17.28 -15.89 -6.50
N LEU A 210 16.77 -15.37 -5.38
CA LEU A 210 15.73 -16.03 -4.60
C LEU A 210 14.43 -16.21 -5.39
N VAL A 211 13.99 -15.19 -6.12
CA VAL A 211 12.81 -15.26 -6.98
C VAL A 211 12.98 -16.31 -8.08
N ARG A 212 14.18 -16.44 -8.66
CA ARG A 212 14.45 -17.49 -9.68
C ARG A 212 14.45 -18.89 -9.09
N ALA A 213 14.99 -19.05 -7.88
CA ALA A 213 15.11 -20.36 -7.21
C ALA A 213 13.77 -20.89 -6.68
N GLU A 214 12.86 -20.01 -6.21
CA GLU A 214 11.66 -20.38 -5.48
C GLU A 214 10.37 -20.29 -6.34
N PRO A 215 9.88 -21.40 -6.92
CA PRO A 215 8.68 -21.38 -7.76
C PRO A 215 7.40 -21.01 -6.99
N VAL A 216 7.31 -21.39 -5.70
CA VAL A 216 6.19 -21.01 -4.83
C VAL A 216 6.15 -19.50 -4.66
N LEU A 217 7.30 -18.84 -4.43
CA LEU A 217 7.39 -17.40 -4.32
C LEU A 217 6.90 -16.72 -5.60
N ARG A 218 7.39 -17.13 -6.78
CA ARG A 218 6.94 -16.60 -8.08
C ARG A 218 5.43 -16.70 -8.27
N ASN A 219 4.86 -17.86 -7.91
CA ASN A 219 3.42 -18.07 -8.03
C ASN A 219 2.63 -17.13 -7.11
N ARG A 220 3.06 -16.99 -5.85
CA ARG A 220 2.40 -16.08 -4.90
C ARG A 220 2.60 -14.61 -5.25
N MET A 221 3.74 -14.24 -5.82
CA MET A 221 3.99 -12.91 -6.37
C MET A 221 3.00 -12.58 -7.49
N LEU A 222 2.78 -13.50 -8.43
CA LEU A 222 1.82 -13.30 -9.52
C LEU A 222 0.40 -13.19 -9.00
N LEU A 223 -0.03 -14.09 -8.11
CA LEU A 223 -1.38 -14.05 -7.52
C LEU A 223 -1.60 -12.74 -6.73
N GLY A 224 -0.59 -12.26 -5.99
CA GLY A 224 -0.64 -10.99 -5.29
C GLY A 224 -0.73 -9.78 -6.25
N ALA A 225 0.03 -9.83 -7.36
CA ALA A 225 -0.01 -8.80 -8.40
C ALA A 225 -1.39 -8.71 -9.07
N LEU A 226 -2.01 -9.86 -9.41
CA LEU A 226 -3.34 -9.91 -10.01
C LEU A 226 -4.42 -9.40 -9.04
N GLY A 227 -4.34 -9.73 -7.75
CA GLY A 227 -5.24 -9.20 -6.73
C GLY A 227 -5.12 -7.68 -6.59
N MET A 228 -3.89 -7.17 -6.51
CA MET A 228 -3.65 -5.73 -6.38
C MET A 228 -3.97 -4.95 -7.66
N PHE A 229 -3.86 -5.58 -8.84
CA PHE A 229 -4.36 -5.03 -10.09
C PHE A 229 -5.85 -4.68 -9.96
N GLY A 230 -6.68 -5.63 -9.54
CA GLY A 230 -8.11 -5.41 -9.38
C GLY A 230 -8.43 -4.29 -8.39
N PHE A 231 -7.78 -4.29 -7.24
CA PHE A 231 -7.90 -3.23 -6.23
C PHE A 231 -7.58 -1.85 -6.82
N SER A 232 -6.42 -1.70 -7.46
CA SER A 232 -6.00 -0.40 -8.01
C SER A 232 -6.86 0.05 -9.18
N ALA A 233 -7.27 -0.85 -10.07
CA ALA A 233 -8.17 -0.52 -11.18
C ALA A 233 -9.50 0.03 -10.66
N THR A 234 -10.10 -0.65 -9.66
CA THR A 234 -11.34 -0.20 -9.02
C THR A 234 -11.18 1.18 -8.41
N TRP A 235 -10.21 1.37 -7.51
CA TRP A 235 -10.05 2.63 -6.79
C TRP A 235 -9.67 3.81 -7.68
N THR A 236 -8.93 3.58 -8.77
CA THR A 236 -8.59 4.64 -9.73
C THR A 236 -9.81 5.06 -10.56
N ALA A 237 -10.59 4.10 -11.05
CA ALA A 237 -11.76 4.40 -11.87
C ALA A 237 -12.98 4.86 -11.06
N SER A 238 -13.09 4.46 -9.78
CA SER A 238 -14.21 4.82 -8.89
C SER A 238 -14.39 6.31 -8.72
N ALA A 239 -13.30 7.08 -8.64
CA ALA A 239 -13.36 8.54 -8.50
C ALA A 239 -14.14 9.17 -9.69
N PHE A 240 -13.86 8.73 -10.91
CA PHE A 240 -14.54 9.22 -12.11
C PHE A 240 -15.99 8.74 -12.21
N LEU A 241 -16.29 7.50 -11.82
CA LEU A 241 -17.67 6.99 -11.77
C LEU A 241 -18.50 7.78 -10.75
N LEU A 242 -17.98 7.92 -9.53
CA LEU A 242 -18.70 8.55 -8.42
C LEU A 242 -18.91 10.06 -8.66
N ALA A 243 -17.89 10.76 -9.18
CA ALA A 243 -18.00 12.16 -9.52
C ALA A 243 -18.85 12.39 -10.79
N GLY A 244 -18.56 11.67 -11.87
CA GLY A 244 -19.18 11.92 -13.18
C GLY A 244 -20.60 11.37 -13.31
N HIS A 245 -20.83 10.09 -12.93
CA HIS A 245 -22.13 9.44 -13.09
C HIS A 245 -23.06 9.69 -11.90
N TYR A 246 -22.53 9.59 -10.68
CA TYR A 246 -23.32 9.79 -9.46
C TYR A 246 -23.33 11.24 -8.94
N GLY A 247 -22.52 12.14 -9.51
CA GLY A 247 -22.45 13.55 -9.12
C GLY A 247 -21.99 13.78 -7.69
N LEU A 248 -21.23 12.86 -7.10
CA LEU A 248 -20.80 12.94 -5.70
C LEU A 248 -19.58 13.85 -5.56
N PRO A 249 -19.55 14.73 -4.53
CA PRO A 249 -18.40 15.57 -4.24
C PRO A 249 -17.26 14.79 -3.55
N ASP A 250 -16.03 15.31 -3.64
CA ASP A 250 -14.81 14.69 -3.08
C ASP A 250 -14.95 14.19 -1.63
N PRO A 251 -15.60 14.94 -0.68
CA PRO A 251 -15.81 14.45 0.67
C PRO A 251 -16.60 13.15 0.75
N VAL A 252 -17.65 13.01 -0.08
CA VAL A 252 -18.47 11.80 -0.12
C VAL A 252 -17.68 10.66 -0.78
N ILE A 253 -16.95 10.95 -1.87
CA ILE A 253 -16.08 9.97 -2.53
C ILE A 253 -15.02 9.45 -1.54
N GLY A 254 -14.45 10.33 -0.72
CA GLY A 254 -13.50 9.97 0.32
C GLY A 254 -14.06 9.00 1.38
N LEU A 255 -15.36 9.10 1.71
CA LEU A 255 -16.00 8.20 2.68
C LEU A 255 -16.03 6.73 2.22
N PHE A 256 -16.04 6.48 0.90
CA PHE A 256 -15.93 5.11 0.39
C PHE A 256 -14.60 4.46 0.80
N GLY A 257 -13.57 5.24 1.14
CA GLY A 257 -12.34 4.74 1.73
C GLY A 257 -12.55 3.91 3.01
N LEU A 258 -13.64 4.16 3.75
CA LEU A 258 -14.01 3.37 4.93
C LEU A 258 -14.44 1.94 4.58
N ALA A 259 -14.76 1.66 3.31
CA ALA A 259 -14.98 0.28 2.88
C ALA A 259 -13.76 -0.61 3.12
N GLY A 260 -12.55 -0.05 3.06
CA GLY A 260 -11.31 -0.75 3.43
C GLY A 260 -11.28 -1.26 4.88
N ALA A 261 -12.12 -0.69 5.78
CA ALA A 261 -12.28 -1.20 7.14
C ALA A 261 -12.81 -2.64 7.16
N ALA A 262 -13.68 -3.00 6.23
CA ALA A 262 -14.20 -4.37 6.13
C ALA A 262 -13.06 -5.38 5.86
N GLY A 263 -12.11 -5.03 4.98
CA GLY A 263 -10.91 -5.84 4.74
C GLY A 263 -10.04 -5.96 5.99
N ALA A 264 -9.82 -4.86 6.71
CA ALA A 264 -9.05 -4.85 7.94
C ALA A 264 -9.70 -5.70 9.04
N LEU A 265 -11.03 -5.66 9.17
CA LEU A 265 -11.79 -6.48 10.12
C LEU A 265 -11.79 -7.98 9.75
N ALA A 266 -11.78 -8.30 8.46
CA ALA A 266 -11.70 -9.68 7.98
C ALA A 266 -10.31 -10.31 8.19
N ALA A 267 -9.23 -9.49 8.24
CA ALA A 267 -7.86 -9.97 8.32
C ALA A 267 -7.58 -10.97 9.44
N PRO A 268 -7.99 -10.75 10.71
CA PRO A 268 -7.79 -11.72 11.80
C PRO A 268 -8.55 -13.04 11.59
N LEU A 269 -9.72 -12.99 10.95
CA LEU A 269 -10.52 -14.19 10.67
C LEU A 269 -9.85 -15.05 9.62
N VAL A 270 -9.39 -14.43 8.53
CA VAL A 270 -8.66 -15.11 7.47
C VAL A 270 -7.34 -15.69 7.98
N GLY A 271 -6.59 -14.93 8.78
CA GLY A 271 -5.36 -15.41 9.42
C GLY A 271 -5.59 -16.67 10.24
N ARG A 272 -6.56 -16.66 11.15
CA ARG A 272 -6.92 -17.84 11.99
C ARG A 272 -7.36 -19.04 11.15
N PHE A 273 -8.06 -18.81 10.05
CA PHE A 273 -8.50 -19.87 9.15
C PHE A 273 -7.31 -20.48 8.37
N ALA A 274 -6.38 -19.64 7.94
CA ALA A 274 -5.15 -20.09 7.30
C ALA A 274 -4.23 -20.86 8.27
N ASP A 275 -4.09 -20.40 9.53
CA ASP A 275 -3.27 -21.02 10.57
C ASP A 275 -3.76 -22.43 10.95
N ARG A 276 -5.07 -22.69 10.78
CA ARG A 276 -5.67 -24.03 10.98
C ARG A 276 -5.45 -25.00 9.82
N GLY A 277 -4.54 -24.69 8.88
CA GLY A 277 -4.22 -25.54 7.72
C GLY A 277 -5.18 -25.37 6.53
N HIS A 278 -6.12 -24.41 6.59
CA HIS A 278 -7.09 -24.17 5.52
C HIS A 278 -6.66 -23.09 4.51
N GLY A 279 -5.35 -22.81 4.39
CA GLY A 279 -4.82 -21.75 3.52
C GLY A 279 -5.22 -21.90 2.03
N ALA A 280 -5.27 -23.13 1.53
CA ALA A 280 -5.73 -23.39 0.15
C ALA A 280 -7.22 -23.03 -0.03
N ARG A 281 -8.07 -23.38 0.93
CA ARG A 281 -9.50 -23.04 0.90
C ARG A 281 -9.70 -21.52 1.02
N ALA A 282 -8.91 -20.85 1.86
CA ALA A 282 -8.93 -19.39 1.98
C ALA A 282 -8.56 -18.70 0.67
N THR A 283 -7.54 -19.19 -0.05
CA THR A 283 -7.16 -18.64 -1.36
C THR A 283 -8.24 -18.90 -2.42
N THR A 284 -8.86 -20.11 -2.43
CA THR A 284 -9.98 -20.40 -3.33
C THR A 284 -11.17 -19.49 -3.08
N ALA A 285 -11.60 -19.36 -1.82
CA ALA A 285 -12.68 -18.45 -1.44
C ALA A 285 -12.34 -17.00 -1.81
N GLY A 286 -11.08 -16.58 -1.62
CA GLY A 286 -10.62 -15.25 -2.01
C GLY A 286 -10.83 -14.96 -3.50
N TRP A 287 -10.46 -15.88 -4.40
CA TRP A 287 -10.67 -15.69 -5.84
C TRP A 287 -12.14 -15.72 -6.26
N ILE A 288 -12.97 -16.56 -5.62
CA ILE A 288 -14.43 -16.55 -5.82
C ILE A 288 -15.01 -15.20 -5.40
N LEU A 289 -14.59 -14.67 -4.24
CA LEU A 289 -15.04 -13.37 -3.76
C LEU A 289 -14.54 -12.21 -4.64
N VAL A 290 -13.33 -12.29 -5.22
CA VAL A 290 -12.87 -11.30 -6.20
C VAL A 290 -13.80 -11.28 -7.41
N ALA A 291 -14.17 -12.44 -7.96
CA ALA A 291 -15.08 -12.52 -9.10
C ALA A 291 -16.50 -12.01 -8.72
N ALA A 292 -17.01 -12.38 -7.55
CA ALA A 292 -18.29 -11.90 -7.04
C ALA A 292 -18.28 -10.38 -6.81
N GLY A 293 -17.19 -9.83 -6.25
CA GLY A 293 -17.01 -8.40 -6.06
C GLY A 293 -17.06 -7.63 -7.38
N TRP A 294 -16.38 -8.14 -8.43
CA TRP A 294 -16.45 -7.54 -9.76
C TRP A 294 -17.84 -7.66 -10.40
N GLY A 295 -18.59 -8.76 -10.16
CA GLY A 295 -19.97 -8.90 -10.57
C GLY A 295 -20.89 -7.85 -9.91
N LEU A 296 -20.72 -7.61 -8.61
CA LEU A 296 -21.44 -6.56 -7.89
C LEU A 296 -21.04 -5.15 -8.37
N LEU A 297 -19.75 -4.91 -8.62
CA LEU A 297 -19.26 -3.65 -9.16
C LEU A 297 -19.80 -3.38 -10.57
N TRP A 298 -20.04 -4.43 -11.37
CA TRP A 298 -20.73 -4.28 -12.67
C TRP A 298 -22.12 -3.69 -12.48
N LEU A 299 -22.91 -4.24 -11.55
CA LEU A 299 -24.20 -3.70 -11.18
C LEU A 299 -24.10 -2.31 -10.53
N GLY A 300 -22.94 -2.00 -9.97
CA GLY A 300 -22.59 -0.69 -9.42
C GLY A 300 -22.52 0.44 -10.44
N GLY A 301 -22.58 0.15 -11.75
CA GLY A 301 -22.78 1.16 -12.80
C GLY A 301 -24.18 1.78 -12.81
N SER A 302 -25.17 1.12 -12.20
CA SER A 302 -26.57 1.57 -12.12
C SER A 302 -27.11 1.64 -10.68
N SER A 303 -26.40 1.08 -9.69
CA SER A 303 -26.83 1.03 -8.30
C SER A 303 -25.67 1.32 -7.34
N LEU A 304 -25.76 2.42 -6.61
CA LEU A 304 -24.76 2.80 -5.61
C LEU A 304 -24.65 1.75 -4.48
N VAL A 305 -25.75 1.10 -4.13
CA VAL A 305 -25.77 0.01 -3.12
C VAL A 305 -24.97 -1.19 -3.62
N ALA A 306 -25.16 -1.59 -4.89
CA ALA A 306 -24.36 -2.66 -5.49
C ALA A 306 -22.89 -2.28 -5.60
N PHE A 307 -22.58 -1.02 -5.91
CA PHE A 307 -21.21 -0.50 -5.91
C PHE A 307 -20.55 -0.64 -4.54
N VAL A 308 -21.21 -0.18 -3.47
CA VAL A 308 -20.69 -0.29 -2.08
C VAL A 308 -20.49 -1.76 -1.70
N ALA A 309 -21.48 -2.62 -1.97
CA ALA A 309 -21.36 -4.04 -1.68
C ALA A 309 -20.20 -4.68 -2.44
N GLY A 310 -20.04 -4.36 -3.72
CA GLY A 310 -18.95 -4.84 -4.56
C GLY A 310 -17.59 -4.39 -4.07
N LEU A 311 -17.48 -3.12 -3.65
CA LEU A 311 -16.25 -2.56 -3.09
C LEU A 311 -15.87 -3.25 -1.77
N LEU A 312 -16.82 -3.45 -0.86
CA LEU A 312 -16.60 -4.18 0.40
C LEU A 312 -16.13 -5.61 0.16
N VAL A 313 -16.80 -6.33 -0.74
CA VAL A 313 -16.46 -7.73 -1.07
C VAL A 313 -15.07 -7.80 -1.72
N LEU A 314 -14.77 -6.90 -2.66
CA LEU A 314 -13.48 -6.88 -3.34
C LEU A 314 -12.32 -6.56 -2.37
N ASP A 315 -12.47 -5.54 -1.53
CA ASP A 315 -11.45 -5.17 -0.55
C ASP A 315 -11.18 -6.30 0.46
N MET A 316 -12.24 -6.95 0.97
CA MET A 316 -12.12 -8.14 1.81
C MET A 316 -11.40 -9.28 1.10
N ALA A 317 -11.76 -9.56 -0.15
CA ALA A 317 -11.17 -10.64 -0.93
C ALA A 317 -9.67 -10.41 -1.20
N VAL A 318 -9.28 -9.19 -1.59
CA VAL A 318 -7.88 -8.84 -1.85
C VAL A 318 -7.05 -8.94 -0.56
N GLN A 319 -7.57 -8.46 0.58
CA GLN A 319 -6.90 -8.61 1.87
C GLN A 319 -6.76 -10.09 2.28
N ALA A 320 -7.79 -10.90 2.07
CA ALA A 320 -7.74 -12.35 2.33
C ALA A 320 -6.66 -13.04 1.49
N LEU A 321 -6.59 -12.72 0.20
CA LEU A 321 -5.56 -13.23 -0.71
C LEU A 321 -4.16 -12.78 -0.29
N GLN A 322 -4.00 -11.52 0.10
CA GLN A 322 -2.72 -10.98 0.57
C GLN A 322 -2.21 -11.74 1.79
N ILE A 323 -3.07 -11.91 2.82
CA ILE A 323 -2.72 -12.63 4.05
C ILE A 323 -2.38 -14.09 3.74
N SER A 324 -3.19 -14.76 2.93
CA SER A 324 -2.94 -16.16 2.53
C SER A 324 -1.62 -16.32 1.77
N ASN A 325 -1.30 -15.39 0.88
CA ASN A 325 -0.04 -15.38 0.14
C ASN A 325 1.14 -15.14 1.09
N GLN A 326 1.06 -14.15 1.98
CA GLN A 326 2.11 -13.85 2.96
C GLN A 326 2.36 -15.02 3.90
N ASN A 327 1.32 -15.64 4.45
CA ASN A 327 1.47 -16.82 5.32
C ASN A 327 2.23 -17.95 4.60
N ARG A 328 1.96 -18.18 3.32
CA ARG A 328 2.64 -19.22 2.54
C ARG A 328 4.10 -18.89 2.27
N ILE A 329 4.42 -17.66 1.85
CA ILE A 329 5.80 -17.27 1.53
C ILE A 329 6.69 -17.15 2.78
N TYR A 330 6.12 -16.85 3.96
CA TYR A 330 6.88 -16.76 5.21
C TYR A 330 7.35 -18.12 5.75
N GLN A 331 6.80 -19.23 5.22
CA GLN A 331 7.21 -20.58 5.54
C GLN A 331 8.40 -21.08 4.68
N LEU A 332 8.77 -20.36 3.61
CA LEU A 332 9.81 -20.81 2.66
C LEU A 332 11.20 -20.79 3.28
N ASP A 333 11.64 -19.63 3.75
CA ASP A 333 12.97 -19.46 4.37
C ASP A 333 12.91 -18.36 5.46
N PRO A 334 12.99 -18.75 6.74
CA PRO A 334 13.02 -17.80 7.85
C PRO A 334 14.21 -16.81 7.79
N ALA A 335 15.37 -17.21 7.27
CA ALA A 335 16.56 -16.37 7.16
C ALA A 335 16.45 -15.35 6.02
N ALA A 336 15.65 -15.64 4.99
CA ALA A 336 15.42 -14.76 3.85
C ALA A 336 14.10 -13.97 3.93
N ARG A 337 13.37 -14.02 5.07
CA ARG A 337 12.02 -13.47 5.20
C ARG A 337 11.90 -12.00 4.76
N GLY A 338 12.86 -11.14 5.08
CA GLY A 338 12.87 -9.75 4.64
C GLY A 338 12.95 -9.62 3.11
N ARG A 339 13.84 -10.38 2.46
CA ARG A 339 14.01 -10.40 1.00
C ARG A 339 12.77 -10.95 0.28
N ILE A 340 12.17 -12.02 0.83
CA ILE A 340 10.91 -12.60 0.35
C ILE A 340 9.79 -11.58 0.40
N THR A 341 9.66 -10.87 1.51
CA THR A 341 8.64 -9.82 1.68
C THR A 341 8.84 -8.69 0.67
N THR A 342 10.08 -8.21 0.49
CA THR A 342 10.39 -7.17 -0.49
C THR A 342 10.02 -7.61 -1.91
N ALA A 343 10.41 -8.82 -2.33
CA ALA A 343 10.08 -9.36 -3.65
C ALA A 343 8.55 -9.42 -3.87
N TYR A 344 7.83 -9.95 -2.88
CA TYR A 344 6.37 -10.05 -2.92
C TYR A 344 5.70 -8.67 -3.02
N MET A 345 6.08 -7.72 -2.15
CA MET A 345 5.51 -6.37 -2.14
C MET A 345 5.79 -5.61 -3.44
N VAL A 346 7.02 -5.68 -3.95
CA VAL A 346 7.39 -5.10 -5.25
C VAL A 346 6.49 -5.63 -6.35
N SER A 347 6.31 -6.95 -6.45
CA SER A 347 5.43 -7.57 -7.44
C SER A 347 3.96 -7.15 -7.27
N MET A 348 3.47 -7.15 -6.03
CA MET A 348 2.10 -6.78 -5.70
C MET A 348 1.79 -5.34 -6.13
N PHE A 349 2.62 -4.37 -5.74
CA PHE A 349 2.42 -2.97 -6.13
C PHE A 349 2.70 -2.71 -7.61
N SER A 350 3.57 -3.49 -8.27
CA SER A 350 3.70 -3.45 -9.73
C SER A 350 2.40 -3.89 -10.42
N GLY A 351 1.71 -4.91 -9.89
CA GLY A 351 0.37 -5.28 -10.34
C GLY A 351 -0.64 -4.14 -10.14
N GLY A 352 -0.58 -3.45 -9.02
CA GLY A 352 -1.40 -2.26 -8.74
C GLY A 352 -1.12 -1.11 -9.71
N MET A 353 0.15 -0.86 -10.03
CA MET A 353 0.57 0.14 -11.02
C MET A 353 -0.08 -0.15 -12.40
N VAL A 354 0.01 -1.40 -12.87
CA VAL A 354 -0.63 -1.81 -14.13
C VAL A 354 -2.16 -1.69 -14.02
N GLY A 355 -2.73 -2.07 -12.87
CA GLY A 355 -4.16 -1.95 -12.60
C GLY A 355 -4.66 -0.51 -12.66
N SER A 356 -3.91 0.47 -12.13
CA SER A 356 -4.31 1.87 -12.20
C SER A 356 -4.28 2.42 -13.63
N VAL A 357 -3.25 2.07 -14.43
CA VAL A 357 -3.19 2.44 -15.86
C VAL A 357 -4.37 1.86 -16.63
N VAL A 358 -4.59 0.55 -16.49
CA VAL A 358 -5.66 -0.15 -17.20
C VAL A 358 -7.03 0.35 -16.75
N GLY A 359 -7.24 0.54 -15.45
CA GLY A 359 -8.50 1.05 -14.90
C GLY A 359 -8.87 2.43 -15.44
N ALA A 360 -7.92 3.38 -15.41
CA ALA A 360 -8.14 4.72 -15.93
C ALA A 360 -8.32 4.73 -17.45
N SER A 361 -7.53 3.96 -18.20
CA SER A 361 -7.63 3.87 -19.66
C SER A 361 -8.91 3.18 -20.13
N ALA A 362 -9.30 2.09 -19.46
CA ALA A 362 -10.56 1.39 -19.72
C ALA A 362 -11.77 2.31 -19.44
N PHE A 363 -11.72 3.07 -18.33
CA PHE A 363 -12.76 4.04 -18.03
C PHE A 363 -12.86 5.13 -19.11
N ALA A 364 -11.72 5.64 -19.58
CA ALA A 364 -11.70 6.68 -20.62
C ALA A 364 -12.26 6.19 -21.97
N GLN A 365 -12.10 4.90 -22.31
CA GLN A 365 -12.49 4.33 -23.61
C GLN A 365 -13.91 3.73 -23.61
N GLY A 366 -14.31 3.07 -22.54
CA GLY A 366 -15.56 2.31 -22.47
C GLY A 366 -16.31 2.45 -21.14
N GLY A 367 -15.98 3.49 -20.37
CA GLY A 367 -16.65 3.77 -19.09
C GLY A 367 -16.46 2.67 -18.06
N TRP A 368 -17.37 2.65 -17.09
CA TRP A 368 -17.30 1.71 -15.97
C TRP A 368 -17.39 0.23 -16.40
N THR A 369 -18.18 -0.05 -17.45
CA THR A 369 -18.31 -1.41 -18.00
C THR A 369 -16.96 -1.98 -18.46
N ALA A 370 -16.14 -1.20 -19.16
CA ALA A 370 -14.83 -1.64 -19.61
C ALA A 370 -13.89 -1.94 -18.43
N VAL A 371 -13.97 -1.16 -17.35
CA VAL A 371 -13.22 -1.42 -16.11
C VAL A 371 -13.63 -2.76 -15.49
N CYS A 372 -14.94 -3.03 -15.42
CA CYS A 372 -15.47 -4.29 -14.89
C CYS A 372 -15.06 -5.50 -15.74
N VAL A 373 -15.07 -5.36 -17.08
CA VAL A 373 -14.56 -6.43 -17.99
C VAL A 373 -13.11 -6.73 -17.69
N ALA A 374 -12.25 -5.70 -17.62
CA ALA A 374 -10.84 -5.90 -17.30
C ALA A 374 -10.64 -6.58 -15.93
N GLY A 375 -11.42 -6.17 -14.92
CA GLY A 375 -11.40 -6.78 -13.58
C GLY A 375 -11.81 -8.25 -13.57
N LEU A 376 -12.90 -8.60 -14.28
CA LEU A 376 -13.38 -9.99 -14.41
C LEU A 376 -12.38 -10.87 -15.15
N VAL A 377 -11.74 -10.36 -16.21
CA VAL A 377 -10.67 -11.07 -16.93
C VAL A 377 -9.52 -11.40 -15.98
N VAL A 378 -9.06 -10.43 -15.19
CA VAL A 378 -7.96 -10.65 -14.25
C VAL A 378 -8.38 -11.56 -13.10
N ALA A 379 -9.62 -11.49 -12.62
CA ALA A 379 -10.18 -12.43 -11.65
C ALA A 379 -10.17 -13.87 -12.19
N GLY A 380 -10.59 -14.06 -13.45
CA GLY A 380 -10.54 -15.35 -14.14
C GLY A 380 -9.13 -15.88 -14.29
N LEU A 381 -8.16 -15.04 -14.72
CA LEU A 381 -6.74 -15.41 -14.82
C LEU A 381 -6.15 -15.82 -13.45
N GLY A 382 -6.47 -15.07 -12.40
CA GLY A 382 -6.02 -15.38 -11.04
C GLY A 382 -6.59 -16.68 -10.51
N GLY A 383 -7.91 -16.89 -10.69
CA GLY A 383 -8.60 -18.13 -10.32
C GLY A 383 -8.07 -19.34 -11.10
N ALA A 384 -7.91 -19.24 -12.43
CA ALA A 384 -7.35 -20.30 -13.28
C ALA A 384 -5.90 -20.64 -12.88
N ARG A 385 -5.07 -19.62 -12.66
CA ARG A 385 -3.70 -19.80 -12.17
C ARG A 385 -3.67 -20.50 -10.82
N TRP A 386 -4.55 -20.11 -9.92
CA TRP A 386 -4.67 -20.75 -8.61
C TRP A 386 -5.06 -22.23 -8.76
N CYS A 387 -6.10 -22.55 -9.53
CA CYS A 387 -6.54 -23.93 -9.77
C CYS A 387 -5.43 -24.80 -10.37
N ALA A 388 -4.61 -24.25 -11.29
CA ALA A 388 -3.50 -24.96 -11.90
C ALA A 388 -2.30 -25.22 -10.96
N THR A 389 -2.24 -24.52 -9.79
CA THR A 389 -1.05 -24.57 -8.92
C THR A 389 -1.35 -24.91 -7.46
N ARG A 390 -2.63 -25.10 -7.08
CA ARG A 390 -3.04 -25.35 -5.68
C ARG A 390 -2.47 -26.61 -5.07
N ASP A 391 -2.19 -27.60 -5.91
CA ASP A 391 -1.71 -28.92 -5.49
C ASP A 391 -0.16 -29.03 -5.53
N ARG A 392 0.52 -27.92 -5.84
CA ARG A 392 1.99 -27.77 -5.85
C ARG A 392 2.44 -26.86 -4.71
#